data_bea2221237c5645b265012565922ce59
#
_entry.id   bea2221237c5645b265012565922ce59
#
_cell.length_a   1.000
_cell.length_b   1.000
_cell.length_c   1.000
_cell.angle_alpha   90.00
_cell.angle_beta   90.00
_cell.angle_gamma   90.00
#
_symmetry.space_group_name_H-M   'P 1'
#
loop_
_entity.id
_entity.type
_entity.pdbx_description
1 polymer ?
#
loop_
_entity_poly.entity_id
_entity_poly.type
_entity_poly.pdbx_seq_one_letter_code
_entity_poly.pdbx_strand_id
1 'polypeptide(L)'
;MYSQIRTSMLDGICAMPVQVEVDISMGMPVFDMVGYLSPEVREAKERVRTALHNCGILLPAKRITVNLSPANIRKTGTGFDLPIAVALLVAMGLVKPEKCADTIFSGELNLSG
;
A
#
# COMPACT_ATOMS: atom_id res chain seq x y z
N MET A 1 6.77 7.53 -11.05
CA MET A 1 7.50 6.77 -10.01
C MET A 1 6.67 5.55 -9.64
N TYR A 2 7.28 4.40 -9.73
CA TYR A 2 6.59 3.12 -9.59
C TYR A 2 7.33 2.25 -8.57
N SER A 3 6.56 1.48 -7.80
CA SER A 3 7.13 0.50 -6.86
C SER A 3 6.25 -0.73 -6.76
N GLN A 4 6.85 -1.80 -6.28
CA GLN A 4 6.17 -3.07 -5.98
C GLN A 4 6.64 -3.56 -4.63
N ILE A 5 5.69 -3.95 -3.77
CA ILE A 5 5.98 -4.57 -2.48
C ILE A 5 5.16 -5.83 -2.36
N ARG A 6 5.78 -6.88 -1.83
CA ARG A 6 5.10 -8.15 -1.62
C ARG A 6 4.49 -8.22 -0.24
N THR A 7 3.28 -8.74 -0.19
CA THR A 7 2.58 -9.06 1.05
C THR A 7 1.85 -10.38 0.90
N SER A 8 1.17 -10.80 1.93
CA SER A 8 0.32 -11.97 1.87
C SER A 8 -0.95 -11.72 2.67
N MET A 9 -1.97 -12.49 2.35
CA MET A 9 -3.26 -12.46 3.02
C MET A 9 -3.63 -13.89 3.39
N LEU A 10 -4.26 -14.09 4.54
CA LEU A 10 -4.78 -15.40 4.91
C LEU A 10 -6.14 -15.61 4.27
N ASP A 11 -6.31 -16.79 3.67
CA ASP A 11 -7.58 -17.30 3.19
C ASP A 11 -7.78 -18.67 3.85
N GLY A 12 -8.53 -18.67 4.94
CA GLY A 12 -8.57 -19.83 5.81
C GLY A 12 -7.20 -20.07 6.45
N ILE A 13 -6.61 -21.25 6.22
CA ILE A 13 -5.26 -21.59 6.69
C ILE A 13 -4.20 -21.39 5.61
N CYS A 14 -4.61 -20.96 4.42
CA CYS A 14 -3.69 -20.75 3.30
C CYS A 14 -3.24 -19.31 3.22
N ALA A 15 -1.94 -19.09 3.04
CA ALA A 15 -1.40 -17.78 2.74
C ALA A 15 -1.47 -17.53 1.25
N MET A 16 -2.12 -16.42 0.88
CA MET A 16 -2.26 -16.00 -0.53
C MET A 16 -1.29 -14.86 -0.80
N PRO A 17 -0.39 -15.00 -1.77
CA PRO A 17 0.51 -13.89 -2.12
C PRO A 17 -0.28 -12.75 -2.77
N VAL A 18 0.02 -11.55 -2.33
CA VAL A 18 -0.57 -10.32 -2.87
C VAL A 18 0.57 -9.36 -3.18
N GLN A 19 0.46 -8.69 -4.31
CA GLN A 19 1.42 -7.69 -4.71
C GLN A 19 0.80 -6.30 -4.63
N VAL A 20 1.49 -5.40 -3.92
CA VAL A 20 1.10 -4.01 -3.81
C VAL A 20 1.93 -3.21 -4.82
N GLU A 21 1.26 -2.60 -5.77
CA GLU A 21 1.88 -1.78 -6.80
C GLU A 21 1.46 -0.33 -6.58
N VAL A 22 2.42 0.57 -6.61
CA VAL A 22 2.16 2.01 -6.46
C VAL A 22 2.76 2.73 -7.65
N ASP A 23 1.97 3.59 -8.26
CA ASP A 23 2.43 4.53 -9.27
C ASP A 23 2.09 5.96 -8.85
N ILE A 24 3.08 6.84 -8.90
CA ILE A 24 2.91 8.27 -8.65
C ILE A 24 3.23 9.00 -9.94
N SER A 25 2.24 9.67 -10.51
CA SER A 25 2.36 10.35 -11.79
C SER A 25 1.80 11.76 -11.72
N MET A 26 2.17 12.57 -12.70
CA MET A 26 1.62 13.93 -12.84
C MET A 26 0.13 13.85 -13.10
N GLY A 27 -0.62 14.76 -12.50
CA GLY A 27 -2.06 14.83 -12.68
C GLY A 27 -2.74 15.42 -11.47
N MET A 28 -4.07 15.35 -11.47
CA MET A 28 -4.87 15.83 -10.36
C MET A 28 -4.52 15.08 -9.08
N PRO A 29 -4.37 15.78 -7.93
CA PRO A 29 -4.04 15.11 -6.67
C PRO A 29 -5.17 14.20 -6.22
N VAL A 30 -5.01 12.91 -6.44
CA VAL A 30 -5.96 11.88 -6.02
C VAL A 30 -5.18 10.67 -5.49
N PHE A 31 -5.83 9.90 -4.63
CA PHE A 31 -5.29 8.65 -4.10
C PHE A 31 -6.30 7.55 -4.40
N ASP A 32 -6.07 6.81 -5.46
CA ASP A 32 -6.97 5.74 -5.91
C ASP A 32 -6.48 4.37 -5.46
N MET A 33 -7.41 3.58 -4.92
CA MET A 33 -7.19 2.17 -4.60
C MET A 33 -7.87 1.31 -5.65
N VAL A 34 -7.14 0.39 -6.26
CA VAL A 34 -7.61 -0.44 -7.36
C VAL A 34 -7.48 -1.92 -7.01
N GLY A 35 -8.47 -2.71 -7.38
CA GLY A 35 -8.50 -4.14 -7.18
C GLY A 35 -9.84 -4.60 -6.59
N TYR A 36 -9.92 -5.89 -6.31
CA TYR A 36 -11.09 -6.46 -5.65
C TYR A 36 -10.90 -6.33 -4.14
N LEU A 37 -11.45 -5.26 -3.57
CA LEU A 37 -11.12 -4.81 -2.21
C LEU A 37 -12.36 -4.79 -1.32
N SER A 38 -12.23 -5.33 -0.10
CA SER A 38 -13.25 -5.15 0.93
C SER A 38 -13.29 -3.69 1.39
N PRO A 39 -14.38 -3.26 2.07
CA PRO A 39 -14.43 -1.89 2.60
C PRO A 39 -13.28 -1.56 3.53
N GLU A 40 -12.86 -2.48 4.39
CA GLU A 40 -11.75 -2.25 5.32
C GLU A 40 -10.41 -2.07 4.59
N VAL A 41 -10.22 -2.74 3.46
CA VAL A 41 -9.02 -2.55 2.63
C VAL A 41 -9.06 -1.18 1.96
N ARG A 42 -10.23 -0.75 1.48
CA ARG A 42 -10.37 0.57 0.88
C ARG A 42 -10.08 1.69 1.88
N GLU A 43 -10.38 1.47 3.14
CA GLU A 43 -10.10 2.44 4.21
C GLU A 43 -8.61 2.56 4.51
N ALA A 44 -7.78 1.63 4.05
CA ALA A 44 -6.34 1.65 4.29
C ALA A 44 -5.70 2.96 3.83
N LYS A 45 -6.20 3.57 2.74
CA LYS A 45 -5.65 4.84 2.26
C LYS A 45 -5.73 5.95 3.30
N GLU A 46 -6.81 5.99 4.07
CA GLU A 46 -6.97 7.02 5.11
C GLU A 46 -6.01 6.78 6.28
N ARG A 47 -5.88 5.52 6.72
CA ARG A 47 -4.94 5.19 7.78
C ARG A 47 -3.50 5.46 7.36
N VAL A 48 -3.13 5.04 6.16
CA VAL A 48 -1.77 5.22 5.64
C VAL A 48 -1.45 6.71 5.46
N ARG A 49 -2.34 7.46 4.84
CA ARG A 49 -2.15 8.90 4.63
C ARG A 49 -1.93 9.62 5.95
N THR A 50 -2.80 9.37 6.92
CA THR A 50 -2.74 10.03 8.22
C THR A 50 -1.51 9.60 9.01
N ALA A 51 -1.19 8.31 9.01
CA ALA A 51 0.00 7.81 9.70
C ALA A 51 1.29 8.42 9.15
N LEU A 52 1.43 8.48 7.83
CA LEU A 52 2.60 9.09 7.20
C LEU A 52 2.68 10.58 7.52
N HIS A 53 1.56 11.29 7.44
CA HIS A 53 1.50 12.71 7.78
C HIS A 53 1.98 12.95 9.22
N ASN A 54 1.50 12.14 10.17
CA ASN A 54 1.88 12.27 11.56
C ASN A 54 3.32 11.86 11.85
N CYS A 55 3.95 11.13 10.93
CA CYS A 55 5.38 10.84 10.96
C CYS A 55 6.23 11.90 10.25
N GLY A 56 5.61 12.98 9.78
CA GLY A 56 6.32 14.07 9.11
C GLY A 56 6.52 13.83 7.61
N ILE A 57 5.81 12.86 7.02
CA ILE A 57 5.94 12.53 5.61
C ILE A 57 4.67 13.00 4.87
N LEU A 58 4.83 13.97 3.98
CA LEU A 58 3.73 14.47 3.18
C LEU A 58 3.71 13.76 1.82
N LEU A 59 2.55 13.25 1.45
CA LEU A 59 2.35 12.67 0.13
C LEU A 59 2.38 13.79 -0.91
N PRO A 60 2.98 13.54 -2.09
CA PRO A 60 3.05 14.57 -3.12
C PRO A 60 1.67 14.89 -3.67
N ALA A 61 1.48 16.16 -4.10
CA ALA A 61 0.25 16.62 -4.75
C ALA A 61 0.22 16.12 -6.20
N LYS A 62 0.17 14.81 -6.37
CA LYS A 62 0.19 14.12 -7.66
C LYS A 62 -0.84 13.00 -7.65
N ARG A 63 -1.05 12.39 -8.80
CA ARG A 63 -1.92 11.24 -8.90
C ARG A 63 -1.21 10.01 -8.34
N ILE A 64 -1.79 9.43 -7.29
CA ILE A 64 -1.30 8.21 -6.65
C ILE A 64 -2.30 7.10 -6.96
N THR A 65 -1.81 6.01 -7.54
CA THR A 65 -2.61 4.82 -7.82
C THR A 65 -1.98 3.65 -7.09
N VAL A 66 -2.78 2.97 -6.27
CA VAL A 66 -2.36 1.76 -5.54
C VAL A 66 -3.20 0.61 -6.05
N ASN A 67 -2.54 -0.40 -6.60
CA ASN A 67 -3.19 -1.61 -7.11
C ASN A 67 -2.79 -2.81 -6.26
N LEU A 68 -3.78 -3.58 -5.82
CA LEU A 68 -3.54 -4.82 -5.09
C LEU A 68 -3.89 -5.99 -6.01
N SER A 69 -2.87 -6.70 -6.49
CA SER A 69 -3.05 -7.84 -7.38
C SER A 69 -2.87 -9.16 -6.66
N PRO A 70 -3.47 -10.27 -7.15
CA PRO A 70 -4.25 -10.37 -8.38
C PRO A 70 -5.67 -9.84 -8.23
N ALA A 71 -6.24 -9.37 -9.34
CA ALA A 71 -7.55 -8.71 -9.34
C ALA A 71 -8.73 -9.64 -9.10
N ASN A 72 -8.55 -10.95 -9.32
CA ASN A 72 -9.60 -11.95 -9.17
C ASN A 72 -9.78 -12.47 -7.74
N ILE A 73 -8.91 -12.07 -6.82
CA ILE A 73 -8.99 -12.48 -5.42
C ILE A 73 -9.42 -11.28 -4.59
N ARG A 74 -10.47 -11.45 -3.77
CA ARG A 74 -10.94 -10.40 -2.88
C ARG A 74 -9.95 -10.24 -1.72
N LYS A 75 -9.44 -9.01 -1.54
CA LYS A 75 -8.54 -8.68 -0.43
C LYS A 75 -9.37 -8.22 0.75
N THR A 76 -9.05 -8.76 1.93
CA THR A 76 -9.75 -8.46 3.17
C THR A 76 -8.74 -8.19 4.28
N GLY A 77 -9.21 -7.62 5.38
CA GLY A 77 -8.39 -7.38 6.57
C GLY A 77 -7.65 -6.06 6.52
N THR A 78 -6.86 -5.82 7.54
CA THR A 78 -6.16 -4.55 7.75
C THR A 78 -4.64 -4.66 7.57
N GLY A 79 -4.16 -5.83 7.18
CA GLY A 79 -2.73 -6.10 7.03
C GLY A 79 -2.07 -5.43 5.84
N PHE A 80 -2.82 -4.77 4.96
CA PHE A 80 -2.27 -4.11 3.79
C PHE A 80 -1.76 -2.69 4.08
N ASP A 81 -2.05 -2.13 5.25
CA ASP A 81 -1.63 -0.77 5.59
C ASP A 81 -0.11 -0.61 5.48
N LEU A 82 0.65 -1.47 6.15
CA LEU A 82 2.11 -1.39 6.14
C LEU A 82 2.70 -1.58 4.76
N PRO A 83 2.34 -2.63 3.98
CA PRO A 83 2.89 -2.78 2.64
C PRO A 83 2.54 -1.60 1.72
N ILE A 84 1.36 -1.01 1.84
CA ILE A 84 1.01 0.19 1.07
C ILE A 84 1.91 1.36 1.46
N ALA A 85 2.12 1.58 2.76
CA ALA A 85 2.99 2.65 3.25
C ALA A 85 4.42 2.47 2.73
N VAL A 86 4.96 1.24 2.82
CA VAL A 86 6.32 0.94 2.34
C VAL A 86 6.41 1.17 0.84
N ALA A 87 5.41 0.74 0.08
CA ALA A 87 5.39 0.93 -1.38
C ALA A 87 5.38 2.42 -1.75
N LEU A 88 4.63 3.24 -1.00
CA LEU A 88 4.64 4.69 -1.19
C LEU A 88 6.02 5.28 -0.90
N LEU A 89 6.66 4.87 0.18
CA LEU A 89 8.00 5.36 0.54
C LEU A 89 9.03 4.99 -0.52
N VAL A 90 8.96 3.79 -1.08
CA VAL A 90 9.84 3.37 -2.17
C VAL A 90 9.58 4.20 -3.42
N ALA A 91 8.31 4.38 -3.80
CA ALA A 91 7.96 5.19 -4.98
C ALA A 91 8.39 6.64 -4.83
N MET A 92 8.38 7.18 -3.61
CA MET A 92 8.82 8.55 -3.32
C MET A 92 10.34 8.68 -3.23
N GLY A 93 11.08 7.57 -3.32
CA GLY A 93 12.53 7.59 -3.23
C GLY A 93 13.09 7.66 -1.81
N LEU A 94 12.25 7.48 -0.79
CA LEU A 94 12.68 7.56 0.62
C LEU A 94 13.22 6.22 1.14
N VAL A 95 12.90 5.13 0.47
CA VAL A 95 13.40 3.79 0.78
C VAL A 95 13.89 3.16 -0.51
N LYS A 96 15.05 2.51 -0.47
CA LYS A 96 15.62 1.86 -1.65
C LYS A 96 14.88 0.55 -1.94
N PRO A 97 14.51 0.27 -3.21
CA PRO A 97 13.82 -0.97 -3.57
C PRO A 97 14.60 -2.22 -3.17
N GLU A 98 15.93 -2.19 -3.25
CA GLU A 98 16.78 -3.34 -2.94
C GLU A 98 16.62 -3.80 -1.50
N LYS A 99 16.29 -2.89 -0.58
CA LYS A 99 16.09 -3.22 0.82
C LYS A 99 14.79 -3.98 1.08
N CYS A 100 13.88 -3.97 0.12
CA CYS A 100 12.57 -4.59 0.24
C CYS A 100 12.42 -5.85 -0.62
N ALA A 101 13.40 -6.15 -1.48
CA ALA A 101 13.26 -7.16 -2.53
C ALA A 101 12.97 -8.57 -2.01
N ASP A 102 13.54 -8.93 -0.85
CA ASP A 102 13.40 -10.27 -0.27
C ASP A 102 12.50 -10.28 0.97
N THR A 103 11.67 -9.25 1.13
CA THR A 103 10.87 -9.09 2.34
C THR A 103 9.38 -9.08 1.98
N ILE A 104 8.58 -9.72 2.82
CA ILE A 104 7.12 -9.64 2.79
C ILE A 104 6.71 -8.77 3.98
N PHE A 105 5.92 -7.73 3.70
CA PHE A 105 5.44 -6.81 4.71
C PHE A 105 3.97 -7.08 5.01
N SER A 106 3.58 -7.00 6.27
CA SER A 106 2.19 -7.10 6.67
C SER A 106 2.00 -6.37 8.01
N GLY A 107 0.92 -5.64 8.14
CA GLY A 107 0.61 -4.97 9.39
C GLY A 107 -0.43 -3.88 9.23
N GLU A 108 -1.12 -3.60 10.32
CA GLU A 108 -2.06 -2.47 10.42
C GLU A 108 -1.33 -1.27 10.98
N LEU A 109 -1.67 -0.08 10.50
CA LEU A 109 -1.17 1.18 11.05
C LEU A 109 -2.29 1.86 11.84
N ASN A 110 -1.93 2.42 12.98
CA ASN A 110 -2.80 3.39 13.64
C ASN A 110 -2.49 4.79 13.10
N LEU A 111 -3.28 5.79 13.49
CA LEU A 111 -3.13 7.13 12.91
C LEU A 111 -1.85 7.84 13.35
N SER A 112 -1.22 7.39 14.41
CA SER A 112 0.05 7.96 14.85
C SER A 112 1.26 7.37 14.14
N GLY A 113 1.06 6.32 13.38
CA GLY A 113 2.13 5.69 12.60
C GLY A 113 2.73 4.43 13.17
#